data_72a53aa93739434e6579babf2964b287
#
_entry.id   72a53aa93739434e6579babf2964b287
#
_cell.length_a   1.000
_cell.length_b   1.000
_cell.length_c   1.000
_cell.angle_alpha   90.00
_cell.angle_beta   90.00
_cell.angle_gamma   90.00
#
_symmetry.space_group_name_H-M   'P 1'
#
loop_
_entity.id
_entity.type
_entity.pdbx_description
1 polymer ?
#
loop_
_entity_poly.entity_id
_entity_poly.type
_entity_poly.pdbx_seq_one_letter_code
_entity_poly.pdbx_strand_id
1 'polypeptide(L)'
;FSDEELEAALAGFEKEFENDTDTGDDDQADSAADAKSIDNGADTQAADDISSSVADAVNEAMADVVDPSAGFDNELAGLLGDKAKMALIVTRIASADLLAAFCQLSDISAACIGANQGAVAVLKNLDGDAPEAAAKDLTTVVSGMVVILAVNRADKLEVSMIMQGQVGQTFAPPVLFSSTPRFVEDLMLGIVSLNQLRTQGFEVVESADLDHDQAMQILADHTKRGRGGRGSHIE
;
A
#
# COMPACT_ATOMS: atom_id res chain seq x y z
N PHE A 1 13.06 0.22 40.77
CA PHE A 1 14.36 -0.33 40.43
C PHE A 1 15.40 0.50 41.18
N SER A 2 16.26 -0.15 41.96
CA SER A 2 17.35 0.52 42.67
C SER A 2 18.58 0.63 41.75
N ASP A 3 19.43 1.64 41.99
CA ASP A 3 20.66 1.85 41.23
C ASP A 3 21.58 0.62 41.23
N GLU A 4 21.55 -0.18 42.29
CA GLU A 4 22.30 -1.44 42.41
C GLU A 4 21.78 -2.55 41.46
N GLU A 5 20.46 -2.60 41.18
CA GLU A 5 19.88 -3.55 40.22
C GLU A 5 20.23 -3.19 38.77
N LEU A 6 20.36 -1.91 38.49
CA LEU A 6 20.74 -1.38 37.18
C LEU A 6 22.23 -1.67 36.86
N GLU A 7 23.11 -1.48 37.88
CA GLU A 7 24.53 -1.79 37.76
C GLU A 7 24.79 -3.30 37.58
N ALA A 8 24.02 -4.14 38.26
CA ALA A 8 24.12 -5.59 38.12
C ALA A 8 23.63 -6.08 36.72
N ALA A 9 22.63 -5.45 36.15
CA ALA A 9 22.15 -5.74 34.81
C ALA A 9 23.15 -5.32 33.73
N LEU A 10 23.78 -4.16 33.88
CA LEU A 10 24.82 -3.67 32.98
C LEU A 10 26.07 -4.54 32.99
N ALA A 11 26.53 -4.98 34.16
CA ALA A 11 27.67 -5.88 34.31
C ALA A 11 27.41 -7.28 33.70
N GLY A 12 26.14 -7.72 33.69
CA GLY A 12 25.72 -8.94 33.00
C GLY A 12 25.82 -8.85 31.48
N PHE A 13 25.45 -7.69 30.94
CA PHE A 13 25.46 -7.42 29.50
C PHE A 13 26.91 -7.29 28.94
N GLU A 14 27.81 -6.62 29.68
CA GLU A 14 29.22 -6.52 29.28
C GLU A 14 29.89 -7.89 29.20
N LYS A 15 29.55 -8.80 30.11
CA LYS A 15 30.13 -10.13 30.17
C LYS A 15 29.65 -11.07 29.05
N GLU A 16 28.47 -10.84 28.55
CA GLU A 16 27.91 -11.56 27.40
C GLU A 16 28.57 -11.15 26.08
N PHE A 17 28.91 -9.87 25.95
CA PHE A 17 29.61 -9.32 24.78
C PHE A 17 31.08 -9.73 24.71
N GLU A 18 31.78 -9.86 25.84
CA GLU A 18 33.17 -10.33 25.88
C GLU A 18 33.34 -11.81 25.51
N ASN A 19 32.25 -12.60 25.67
CA ASN A 19 32.31 -14.05 25.40
C ASN A 19 32.01 -14.40 23.93
N ASP A 20 31.50 -13.45 23.12
CA ASP A 20 31.16 -13.64 21.71
C ASP A 20 32.29 -13.24 20.74
N THR A 21 33.41 -12.69 21.24
CA THR A 21 34.52 -12.25 20.40
C THR A 21 35.71 -13.24 20.32
N ASP A 22 35.60 -14.44 20.94
CA ASP A 22 36.71 -15.41 20.97
C ASP A 22 36.37 -16.75 20.26
N THR A 23 35.76 -16.71 19.07
CA THR A 23 35.70 -17.87 18.15
C THR A 23 35.84 -17.45 16.70
N GLY A 24 37.07 -17.30 16.24
CA GLY A 24 37.37 -17.17 14.83
C GLY A 24 38.82 -16.85 14.56
N ASP A 25 39.67 -17.83 14.53
CA ASP A 25 40.74 -17.93 13.53
C ASP A 25 41.54 -19.23 13.72
N ASP A 26 41.98 -19.74 12.60
CA ASP A 26 42.95 -20.83 12.30
C ASP A 26 42.29 -22.15 11.85
N ASP A 27 42.47 -22.56 10.57
CA ASP A 27 43.71 -23.14 10.08
C ASP A 27 43.72 -23.34 8.56
N GLN A 28 44.85 -22.97 7.95
CA GLN A 28 45.32 -23.34 6.61
C GLN A 28 45.80 -24.79 6.58
N ALA A 29 45.63 -25.43 5.42
CA ALA A 29 46.66 -26.09 4.67
C ALA A 29 46.22 -27.36 3.92
N ASP A 30 46.32 -27.24 2.58
CA ASP A 30 47.15 -28.05 1.70
C ASP A 30 46.90 -29.58 1.65
N SER A 31 46.46 -30.07 0.50
CA SER A 31 47.17 -31.13 -0.24
C SER A 31 46.54 -31.46 -1.59
N ALA A 32 47.43 -31.50 -2.55
CA ALA A 32 47.28 -31.82 -3.97
C ALA A 32 46.95 -33.26 -4.27
N ALA A 33 46.42 -33.43 -5.52
CA ALA A 33 46.58 -34.51 -6.47
C ALA A 33 45.92 -35.87 -6.19
N ASP A 34 45.02 -36.32 -7.06
CA ASP A 34 45.36 -37.29 -8.11
C ASP A 34 44.25 -37.45 -9.14
N ALA A 35 44.69 -37.48 -10.39
CA ALA A 35 43.88 -37.73 -11.57
C ALA A 35 43.50 -39.20 -11.68
N LYS A 36 42.23 -39.47 -12.07
CA LYS A 36 41.93 -40.65 -12.90
C LYS A 36 40.72 -40.42 -13.79
N SER A 37 41.05 -40.24 -15.04
CA SER A 37 40.19 -40.36 -16.23
C SER A 37 39.53 -41.73 -16.28
N ILE A 38 38.21 -41.79 -16.44
CA ILE A 38 37.50 -42.92 -17.06
C ILE A 38 36.48 -42.29 -18.02
N ASP A 39 36.81 -42.45 -19.28
CA ASP A 39 35.96 -42.32 -20.47
C ASP A 39 34.87 -43.41 -20.44
N ASN A 40 33.62 -43.03 -20.61
CA ASN A 40 32.62 -43.84 -21.32
C ASN A 40 31.44 -42.95 -21.75
N GLY A 41 31.36 -42.84 -23.08
CA GLY A 41 30.28 -42.17 -23.77
C GLY A 41 28.95 -42.89 -23.67
N ALA A 42 27.97 -42.11 -23.98
CA ALA A 42 26.65 -42.35 -24.53
C ALA A 42 25.49 -41.81 -23.70
N ASP A 43 24.64 -41.08 -24.43
CA ASP A 43 23.30 -40.57 -24.09
C ASP A 43 23.20 -39.20 -23.44
N THR A 44 23.42 -38.19 -24.28
CA THR A 44 23.05 -36.78 -24.05
C THR A 44 21.73 -36.48 -24.79
N GLN A 45 20.60 -36.95 -24.29
CA GLN A 45 19.28 -36.47 -24.79
C GLN A 45 18.16 -36.43 -23.74
N ALA A 46 18.43 -36.78 -22.47
CA ALA A 46 17.44 -36.72 -21.41
C ALA A 46 17.74 -35.68 -20.32
N ALA A 47 18.81 -34.89 -20.44
CA ALA A 47 19.22 -33.90 -19.44
C ALA A 47 18.72 -32.48 -19.71
N ASP A 48 18.34 -32.14 -20.94
CA ASP A 48 17.86 -30.78 -21.27
C ASP A 48 16.38 -30.54 -20.92
N ASP A 49 15.54 -31.57 -20.95
CA ASP A 49 14.10 -31.44 -20.61
C ASP A 49 13.85 -31.35 -19.11
N ILE A 50 14.74 -31.91 -18.29
CA ILE A 50 14.61 -31.82 -16.81
C ILE A 50 15.12 -30.47 -16.32
N SER A 51 16.12 -29.89 -17.01
CA SER A 51 16.71 -28.61 -16.60
C SER A 51 15.77 -27.41 -16.88
N SER A 52 15.00 -27.47 -17.96
CA SER A 52 14.01 -26.42 -18.29
C SER A 52 12.78 -26.47 -17.38
N SER A 53 12.30 -27.69 -17.07
CA SER A 53 11.13 -27.82 -16.18
C SER A 53 11.42 -27.46 -14.71
N VAL A 54 12.67 -27.64 -14.25
CA VAL A 54 13.09 -27.22 -12.91
C VAL A 54 13.32 -25.71 -12.89
N ALA A 55 13.84 -25.11 -13.95
CA ALA A 55 14.01 -23.66 -14.06
C ALA A 55 12.66 -22.93 -14.08
N ASP A 56 11.65 -23.47 -14.80
CA ASP A 56 10.32 -22.90 -14.85
C ASP A 56 9.59 -23.04 -13.50
N ALA A 57 9.70 -24.19 -12.84
CA ALA A 57 9.12 -24.42 -11.51
C ALA A 57 9.77 -23.55 -10.43
N VAL A 58 11.07 -23.31 -10.52
CA VAL A 58 11.80 -22.41 -9.60
C VAL A 58 11.42 -20.94 -9.86
N ASN A 59 11.23 -20.57 -11.14
CA ASN A 59 10.84 -19.20 -11.50
C ASN A 59 9.39 -18.91 -11.09
N GLU A 60 8.49 -19.89 -11.18
CA GLU A 60 7.10 -19.77 -10.73
C GLU A 60 7.01 -19.77 -9.18
N ALA A 61 7.84 -20.55 -8.50
CA ALA A 61 7.94 -20.54 -7.05
C ALA A 61 8.60 -19.26 -6.50
N MET A 62 9.51 -18.63 -7.27
CA MET A 62 10.13 -17.35 -6.90
C MET A 62 9.26 -16.13 -7.24
N ALA A 63 8.29 -16.24 -8.12
CA ALA A 63 7.36 -15.14 -8.43
C ALA A 63 6.42 -14.81 -7.27
N ASP A 64 6.23 -15.73 -6.32
CA ASP A 64 5.38 -15.54 -5.13
C ASP A 64 6.19 -15.31 -3.84
N VAL A 65 7.52 -15.27 -3.93
CA VAL A 65 8.38 -14.88 -2.82
C VAL A 65 8.43 -13.35 -2.78
N VAL A 66 7.51 -12.77 -2.01
CA VAL A 66 7.62 -11.38 -1.57
C VAL A 66 8.99 -11.23 -0.92
N ASP A 67 9.88 -10.47 -1.56
CA ASP A 67 11.22 -10.20 -1.03
C ASP A 67 11.08 -9.67 0.40
N PRO A 68 11.55 -10.40 1.43
CA PRO A 68 11.40 -9.98 2.82
C PRO A 68 12.16 -8.66 3.10
N SER A 69 13.13 -8.30 2.28
CA SER A 69 13.83 -7.01 2.38
C SER A 69 12.95 -5.85 1.92
N ALA A 70 12.09 -6.03 0.90
CA ALA A 70 11.16 -4.99 0.49
C ALA A 70 10.10 -4.69 1.56
N GLY A 71 9.70 -5.71 2.34
CA GLY A 71 8.84 -5.53 3.52
C GLY A 71 9.53 -4.75 4.63
N PHE A 72 10.77 -5.08 4.90
CA PHE A 72 11.58 -4.42 5.94
C PHE A 72 11.92 -2.96 5.59
N ASP A 73 12.26 -2.68 4.34
CA ASP A 73 12.51 -1.31 3.87
C ASP A 73 11.26 -0.43 3.97
N ASN A 74 10.09 -0.98 3.66
CA ASN A 74 8.81 -0.28 3.83
C ASN A 74 8.44 -0.05 5.30
N GLU A 75 8.73 -1.01 6.19
CA GLU A 75 8.53 -0.84 7.63
C GLU A 75 9.50 0.19 8.22
N LEU A 76 10.76 0.16 7.78
CA LEU A 76 11.77 1.13 8.21
C LEU A 76 11.44 2.55 7.74
N ALA A 77 10.99 2.72 6.49
CA ALA A 77 10.52 4.00 5.97
C ALA A 77 9.26 4.49 6.72
N GLY A 78 8.36 3.57 7.09
CA GLY A 78 7.20 3.88 7.94
C GLY A 78 7.58 4.31 9.36
N LEU A 79 8.64 3.74 9.92
CA LEU A 79 9.20 4.12 11.23
C LEU A 79 9.89 5.48 11.19
N LEU A 80 10.53 5.83 10.08
CA LEU A 80 11.18 7.13 9.86
C LEU A 80 10.19 8.26 9.54
N GLY A 81 8.90 7.97 9.39
CA GLY A 81 7.83 8.95 9.24
C GLY A 81 7.67 9.55 7.84
N ASP A 82 8.52 9.18 6.88
CA ASP A 82 8.50 9.77 5.54
C ASP A 82 7.45 9.13 4.61
N LYS A 83 7.07 7.87 4.86
CA LYS A 83 6.10 7.15 4.06
C LYS A 83 4.86 6.76 4.86
N ALA A 84 3.69 7.08 4.32
CA ALA A 84 2.45 6.60 4.92
C ALA A 84 2.26 5.10 4.67
N LYS A 85 1.73 4.39 5.68
CA LYS A 85 1.33 2.98 5.53
C LYS A 85 0.04 2.85 4.73
N MET A 86 -0.86 3.82 4.88
CA MET A 86 -2.16 3.91 4.20
C MET A 86 -2.62 5.35 4.15
N ALA A 87 -3.27 5.74 3.05
CA ALA A 87 -3.93 7.04 2.93
C ALA A 87 -5.25 6.89 2.17
N LEU A 88 -6.31 7.47 2.71
CA LEU A 88 -7.65 7.43 2.15
C LEU A 88 -8.22 8.84 2.00
N ILE A 89 -8.89 9.10 0.89
CA ILE A 89 -9.75 10.26 0.70
C ILE A 89 -11.21 9.80 0.77
N VAL A 90 -11.93 10.27 1.76
CA VAL A 90 -13.37 10.00 1.91
C VAL A 90 -14.15 11.19 1.35
N THR A 91 -15.11 10.89 0.47
CA THR A 91 -15.95 11.90 -0.19
C THR A 91 -17.43 11.65 0.06
N ARG A 92 -18.27 12.60 -0.36
CA ARG A 92 -19.74 12.42 -0.39
C ARG A 92 -20.26 11.98 -1.76
N ILE A 93 -19.38 11.72 -2.70
CA ILE A 93 -19.73 11.18 -4.02
C ILE A 93 -20.11 9.71 -3.83
N ALA A 94 -21.30 9.30 -4.30
CA ALA A 94 -21.76 7.93 -4.09
C ALA A 94 -21.13 6.92 -5.08
N SER A 95 -20.71 7.37 -6.27
CA SER A 95 -20.19 6.51 -7.34
C SER A 95 -18.69 6.39 -7.29
N ALA A 96 -18.18 5.15 -7.30
CA ALA A 96 -16.76 4.86 -7.42
C ALA A 96 -16.20 5.34 -8.77
N ASP A 97 -16.96 5.11 -9.88
CA ASP A 97 -16.54 5.55 -11.22
C ASP A 97 -16.36 7.06 -11.30
N LEU A 98 -17.30 7.81 -10.71
CA LEU A 98 -17.24 9.27 -10.72
C LEU A 98 -16.04 9.77 -9.91
N LEU A 99 -15.76 9.17 -8.76
CA LEU A 99 -14.58 9.50 -7.97
C LEU A 99 -13.28 9.12 -8.70
N ALA A 100 -13.25 7.96 -9.35
CA ALA A 100 -12.11 7.53 -10.15
C ALA A 100 -11.85 8.46 -11.34
N ALA A 101 -12.91 8.94 -12.01
CA ALA A 101 -12.80 9.91 -13.07
C ALA A 101 -12.22 11.24 -12.58
N PHE A 102 -12.66 11.74 -11.42
CA PHE A 102 -12.06 12.94 -10.82
C PHE A 102 -10.59 12.73 -10.44
N CYS A 103 -10.25 11.59 -9.85
CA CYS A 103 -8.86 11.24 -9.54
C CYS A 103 -8.01 11.21 -10.82
N GLN A 104 -8.50 10.57 -11.90
CA GLN A 104 -7.80 10.51 -13.19
C GLN A 104 -7.56 11.91 -13.78
N LEU A 105 -8.56 12.78 -13.76
CA LEU A 105 -8.44 14.14 -14.27
C LEU A 105 -7.55 15.06 -13.40
N SER A 106 -7.30 14.65 -12.17
CA SER A 106 -6.40 15.33 -11.23
C SER A 106 -5.02 14.67 -11.15
N ASP A 107 -4.73 13.70 -12.02
CA ASP A 107 -3.47 12.93 -12.04
C ASP A 107 -3.18 12.20 -10.72
N ILE A 108 -4.25 11.72 -10.06
CA ILE A 108 -4.18 11.01 -8.79
C ILE A 108 -4.38 9.52 -9.03
N SER A 109 -3.36 8.72 -8.72
CA SER A 109 -3.45 7.26 -8.75
C SER A 109 -4.12 6.74 -7.47
N ALA A 110 -5.33 6.20 -7.61
CA ALA A 110 -6.13 5.71 -6.50
C ALA A 110 -7.04 4.54 -6.91
N ALA A 111 -7.35 3.69 -5.93
CA ALA A 111 -8.40 2.69 -6.04
C ALA A 111 -9.69 3.22 -5.38
N CYS A 112 -10.74 3.43 -6.15
CA CYS A 112 -11.99 4.03 -5.70
C CYS A 112 -13.04 2.97 -5.39
N ILE A 113 -13.66 3.08 -4.22
CA ILE A 113 -14.67 2.13 -3.71
C ILE A 113 -15.95 2.89 -3.42
N GLY A 114 -17.06 2.47 -4.03
CA GLY A 114 -18.38 3.07 -3.77
C GLY A 114 -18.99 2.55 -2.47
N ALA A 115 -19.63 3.45 -1.73
CA ALA A 115 -20.41 3.09 -0.54
C ALA A 115 -21.61 4.03 -0.36
N ASN A 116 -22.60 3.60 0.45
CA ASN A 116 -23.80 4.39 0.70
C ASN A 116 -23.52 5.74 1.38
N GLN A 117 -22.46 5.80 2.20
CA GLN A 117 -22.04 7.02 2.90
C GLN A 117 -21.18 7.94 2.03
N GLY A 118 -20.73 7.47 0.87
CA GLY A 118 -19.85 8.17 -0.05
C GLY A 118 -18.71 7.28 -0.54
N ALA A 119 -18.14 7.60 -1.68
CA ALA A 119 -17.02 6.87 -2.24
C ALA A 119 -15.71 7.23 -1.54
N VAL A 120 -14.84 6.25 -1.46
CA VAL A 120 -13.53 6.33 -0.81
C VAL A 120 -12.46 6.05 -1.85
N ALA A 121 -11.46 6.93 -1.97
CA ALA A 121 -10.28 6.71 -2.79
C ALA A 121 -9.11 6.27 -1.90
N VAL A 122 -8.56 5.10 -2.16
CA VAL A 122 -7.35 4.58 -1.54
C VAL A 122 -6.17 5.03 -2.38
N LEU A 123 -5.36 5.92 -1.85
CA LEU A 123 -4.22 6.50 -2.56
C LEU A 123 -3.10 5.48 -2.73
N LYS A 124 -2.43 5.49 -3.87
CA LYS A 124 -1.29 4.62 -4.17
C LYS A 124 0.05 5.30 -3.94
N ASN A 125 0.12 6.60 -4.13
CA ASN A 125 1.31 7.36 -3.78
C ASN A 125 1.22 7.76 -2.29
N LEU A 126 2.12 7.17 -1.50
CA LEU A 126 2.16 7.31 -0.04
C LEU A 126 3.44 8.01 0.43
N ASP A 127 4.28 8.51 -0.49
CA ASP A 127 5.58 9.08 -0.19
C ASP A 127 5.43 10.52 0.33
N GLY A 128 6.10 10.82 1.43
CA GLY A 128 6.13 12.16 2.00
C GLY A 128 4.74 12.77 2.20
N ASP A 129 4.51 13.94 1.65
CA ASP A 129 3.25 14.70 1.68
C ASP A 129 2.35 14.49 0.43
N ALA A 130 2.65 13.46 -0.38
CA ALA A 130 1.86 13.13 -1.56
C ALA A 130 0.35 12.90 -1.27
N PRO A 131 -0.07 12.26 -0.17
CA PRO A 131 -1.48 12.15 0.17
C PRO A 131 -2.17 13.49 0.37
N GLU A 132 -1.51 14.43 1.04
CA GLU A 132 -2.01 15.78 1.29
C GLU A 132 -2.09 16.58 0.00
N ALA A 133 -1.07 16.46 -0.87
CA ALA A 133 -1.05 17.09 -2.19
C ALA A 133 -2.22 16.58 -3.04
N ALA A 134 -2.41 15.26 -3.13
CA ALA A 134 -3.51 14.65 -3.87
C ALA A 134 -4.89 15.17 -3.41
N ALA A 135 -5.13 15.25 -2.10
CA ALA A 135 -6.39 15.75 -1.57
C ALA A 135 -6.60 17.26 -1.84
N LYS A 136 -5.53 18.06 -1.82
CA LYS A 136 -5.57 19.49 -2.18
C LYS A 136 -5.88 19.65 -3.68
N ASP A 137 -5.21 18.89 -4.54
CA ASP A 137 -5.40 18.95 -6.00
C ASP A 137 -6.83 18.54 -6.36
N LEU A 138 -7.33 17.45 -5.80
CA LEU A 138 -8.70 16.99 -6.03
C LEU A 138 -9.74 18.06 -5.66
N THR A 139 -9.58 18.71 -4.50
CA THR A 139 -10.51 19.77 -4.06
C THR A 139 -10.34 21.09 -4.76
N THR A 140 -9.22 21.31 -5.46
CA THR A 140 -8.99 22.47 -6.31
C THR A 140 -9.62 22.28 -7.69
N VAL A 141 -9.43 21.09 -8.28
CA VAL A 141 -10.00 20.73 -9.59
C VAL A 141 -11.53 20.64 -9.50
N VAL A 142 -12.05 20.03 -8.45
CA VAL A 142 -13.50 19.88 -8.25
C VAL A 142 -14.01 20.95 -7.28
N SER A 143 -14.37 22.10 -7.85
CA SER A 143 -14.85 23.24 -7.06
C SER A 143 -16.04 22.89 -6.16
N GLY A 144 -15.93 23.23 -4.87
CA GLY A 144 -16.97 22.97 -3.89
C GLY A 144 -16.94 21.55 -3.28
N MET A 145 -15.99 20.71 -3.71
CA MET A 145 -15.78 19.41 -3.05
C MET A 145 -15.12 19.62 -1.70
N VAL A 146 -15.66 18.93 -0.70
CA VAL A 146 -15.06 18.78 0.63
C VAL A 146 -14.69 17.30 0.78
N VAL A 147 -13.47 17.03 1.15
CA VAL A 147 -12.98 15.68 1.40
C VAL A 147 -12.42 15.55 2.81
N ILE A 148 -12.47 14.36 3.35
CA ILE A 148 -11.75 13.98 4.56
C ILE A 148 -10.56 13.13 4.13
N LEU A 149 -9.37 13.61 4.41
CA LEU A 149 -8.13 12.87 4.23
C LEU A 149 -7.78 12.16 5.53
N ALA A 150 -7.55 10.87 5.46
CA ALA A 150 -7.05 10.06 6.56
C ALA A 150 -5.71 9.45 6.14
N VAL A 151 -4.66 9.68 6.92
CA VAL A 151 -3.30 9.21 6.66
C VAL A 151 -2.76 8.48 7.88
N ASN A 152 -2.29 7.27 7.70
CA ASN A 152 -1.62 6.48 8.73
C ASN A 152 -0.10 6.50 8.48
N ARG A 153 0.66 7.22 9.34
CA ARG A 153 2.12 7.26 9.33
C ARG A 153 2.64 6.81 10.68
N ALA A 154 3.62 5.88 10.67
CA ALA A 154 4.29 5.42 11.89
C ALA A 154 3.31 5.13 13.05
N ASP A 155 2.21 4.45 12.76
CA ASP A 155 1.12 4.11 13.70
C ASP A 155 0.33 5.32 14.24
N LYS A 156 0.56 6.51 13.70
CA LYS A 156 -0.22 7.71 13.97
C LYS A 156 -1.22 7.93 12.84
N LEU A 157 -2.50 7.88 13.17
CA LEU A 157 -3.57 8.20 12.25
C LEU A 157 -3.95 9.66 12.36
N GLU A 158 -3.76 10.40 11.28
CA GLU A 158 -4.16 11.80 11.14
C GLU A 158 -5.37 11.92 10.23
N VAL A 159 -6.37 12.67 10.67
CA VAL A 159 -7.60 12.91 9.92
C VAL A 159 -7.83 14.40 9.79
N SER A 160 -7.90 14.90 8.56
CA SER A 160 -8.11 16.31 8.26
C SER A 160 -9.16 16.52 7.18
N MET A 161 -9.90 17.60 7.30
CA MET A 161 -10.81 18.07 6.25
C MET A 161 -10.04 18.96 5.29
N ILE A 162 -10.24 18.74 3.99
CA ILE A 162 -9.64 19.57 2.95
C ILE A 162 -10.75 20.11 2.04
N MET A 163 -10.67 21.40 1.76
CA MET A 163 -11.61 22.12 0.93
C MET A 163 -10.87 23.21 0.15
N GLN A 164 -11.11 23.31 -1.15
CA GLN A 164 -10.49 24.31 -2.01
C GLN A 164 -8.96 24.39 -1.90
N GLY A 165 -8.31 23.22 -1.82
CA GLY A 165 -6.85 23.14 -1.68
C GLY A 165 -6.31 23.51 -0.30
N GLN A 166 -7.18 23.84 0.68
CA GLN A 166 -6.78 24.25 2.01
C GLN A 166 -7.09 23.16 3.04
N VAL A 167 -6.15 22.95 3.95
CA VAL A 167 -6.36 22.08 5.12
C VAL A 167 -7.21 22.88 6.14
N GLY A 168 -8.35 22.32 6.47
CA GLY A 168 -9.25 22.88 7.46
C GLY A 168 -9.13 22.19 8.82
N GLN A 169 -10.25 21.75 9.36
CA GLN A 169 -10.33 21.14 10.68
C GLN A 169 -9.71 19.74 10.70
N THR A 170 -9.01 19.40 11.77
CA THR A 170 -8.56 18.03 12.08
C THR A 170 -9.58 17.34 12.99
N PHE A 171 -9.70 16.04 12.87
CA PHE A 171 -10.64 15.21 13.62
C PHE A 171 -9.91 14.09 14.35
N ALA A 172 -10.49 13.65 15.46
CA ALA A 172 -10.04 12.42 16.08
C ALA A 172 -10.46 11.20 15.23
N PRO A 173 -9.61 10.19 15.06
CA PRO A 173 -9.90 9.02 14.23
C PRO A 173 -11.24 8.32 14.52
N PRO A 174 -11.71 8.18 15.77
CA PRO A 174 -13.02 7.58 16.05
C PRO A 174 -14.19 8.34 15.42
N VAL A 175 -14.09 9.65 15.21
CA VAL A 175 -15.11 10.46 14.54
C VAL A 175 -15.23 10.07 13.07
N LEU A 176 -14.11 9.83 12.41
CA LEU A 176 -14.08 9.33 11.03
C LEU A 176 -14.78 7.96 10.96
N PHE A 177 -14.35 6.99 11.75
CA PHE A 177 -14.83 5.62 11.69
C PHE A 177 -16.32 5.48 12.01
N SER A 178 -16.85 6.31 12.91
CA SER A 178 -18.28 6.33 13.20
C SER A 178 -19.14 6.87 12.06
N SER A 179 -18.54 7.63 11.13
CA SER A 179 -19.22 8.31 10.02
C SER A 179 -19.00 7.63 8.66
N THR A 180 -18.14 6.63 8.60
CA THR A 180 -17.73 5.95 7.37
C THR A 180 -18.08 4.46 7.40
N PRO A 181 -18.10 3.77 6.25
CA PRO A 181 -18.25 2.32 6.20
C PRO A 181 -17.13 1.62 6.96
N ARG A 182 -17.45 0.47 7.56
CA ARG A 182 -16.50 -0.30 8.38
C ARG A 182 -15.20 -0.67 7.66
N PHE A 183 -15.26 -0.93 6.36
CA PHE A 183 -14.05 -1.26 5.59
C PHE A 183 -13.00 -0.14 5.60
N VAL A 184 -13.40 1.11 5.85
CA VAL A 184 -12.46 2.26 5.97
C VAL A 184 -11.56 2.07 7.20
N GLU A 185 -12.15 1.72 8.34
CA GLU A 185 -11.39 1.38 9.56
C GLU A 185 -10.49 0.17 9.32
N ASP A 186 -11.05 -0.90 8.75
CA ASP A 186 -10.34 -2.15 8.50
C ASP A 186 -9.12 -1.94 7.55
N LEU A 187 -9.27 -1.08 6.51
CA LEU A 187 -8.17 -0.69 5.62
C LEU A 187 -7.11 0.14 6.35
N MET A 188 -7.53 1.16 7.11
CA MET A 188 -6.62 2.06 7.81
C MET A 188 -5.78 1.34 8.87
N LEU A 189 -6.36 0.31 9.49
CA LEU A 189 -5.69 -0.53 10.49
C LEU A 189 -4.92 -1.70 9.86
N GLY A 190 -4.98 -1.87 8.53
CA GLY A 190 -4.33 -2.99 7.84
C GLY A 190 -4.96 -4.36 8.10
N ILE A 191 -6.20 -4.39 8.61
CA ILE A 191 -6.95 -5.63 8.89
C ILE A 191 -7.41 -6.27 7.57
N VAL A 192 -7.78 -5.44 6.59
CA VAL A 192 -8.27 -5.86 5.27
C VAL A 192 -7.45 -5.16 4.19
N SER A 193 -7.12 -5.90 3.13
CA SER A 193 -6.49 -5.36 1.93
C SER A 193 -7.51 -5.05 0.82
N LEU A 194 -7.11 -4.25 -0.18
CA LEU A 194 -7.94 -3.99 -1.37
C LEU A 194 -8.34 -5.27 -2.10
N ASN A 195 -7.44 -6.25 -2.20
CA ASN A 195 -7.74 -7.53 -2.84
C ASN A 195 -8.81 -8.32 -2.08
N GLN A 196 -8.77 -8.29 -0.75
CA GLN A 196 -9.80 -8.91 0.07
C GLN A 196 -11.16 -8.21 -0.09
N LEU A 197 -11.21 -6.88 -0.22
CA LEU A 197 -12.45 -6.17 -0.50
C LEU A 197 -13.04 -6.56 -1.87
N ARG A 198 -12.21 -6.73 -2.91
CA ARG A 198 -12.65 -7.26 -4.21
C ARG A 198 -13.24 -8.66 -4.09
N THR A 199 -12.63 -9.55 -3.32
CA THR A 199 -13.17 -10.90 -3.08
C THR A 199 -14.46 -10.91 -2.27
N GLN A 200 -14.68 -9.91 -1.43
CA GLN A 200 -15.93 -9.69 -0.69
C GLN A 200 -17.05 -9.08 -1.55
N GLY A 201 -16.76 -8.77 -2.82
CA GLY A 201 -17.76 -8.25 -3.76
C GLY A 201 -17.85 -6.72 -3.81
N PHE A 202 -16.93 -5.99 -3.18
CA PHE A 202 -16.84 -4.54 -3.38
C PHE A 202 -16.34 -4.23 -4.79
N GLU A 203 -17.04 -3.31 -5.45
CA GLU A 203 -16.58 -2.76 -6.72
C GLU A 203 -15.44 -1.78 -6.45
N VAL A 204 -14.27 -2.09 -7.01
CA VAL A 204 -13.06 -1.27 -6.89
C VAL A 204 -12.64 -0.81 -8.26
N VAL A 205 -12.73 0.49 -8.51
CA VAL A 205 -12.37 1.14 -9.78
C VAL A 205 -11.02 1.81 -9.63
N GLU A 206 -10.06 1.42 -10.45
CA GLU A 206 -8.75 2.05 -10.46
C GLU A 206 -8.77 3.31 -11.32
N SER A 207 -8.33 4.45 -10.80
CA SER A 207 -8.24 5.68 -11.59
C SER A 207 -7.27 5.56 -12.75
N ALA A 208 -6.19 4.79 -12.59
CA ALA A 208 -5.17 4.58 -13.61
C ALA A 208 -5.65 3.73 -14.80
N ASP A 209 -6.74 2.98 -14.65
CA ASP A 209 -7.34 2.18 -15.73
C ASP A 209 -8.22 3.03 -16.66
N LEU A 210 -8.55 4.26 -16.25
CA LEU A 210 -9.31 5.21 -17.04
C LEU A 210 -8.36 6.06 -17.88
N ASP A 211 -8.70 6.27 -19.15
CA ASP A 211 -8.10 7.33 -19.93
C ASP A 211 -8.85 8.67 -19.75
N HIS A 212 -8.28 9.76 -20.25
CA HIS A 212 -8.86 11.10 -20.13
C HIS A 212 -10.26 11.19 -20.74
N ASP A 213 -10.47 10.57 -21.91
CA ASP A 213 -11.74 10.61 -22.63
C ASP A 213 -12.82 9.81 -21.89
N GLN A 214 -12.46 8.65 -21.35
CA GLN A 214 -13.35 7.84 -20.52
C GLN A 214 -13.75 8.58 -19.23
N ALA A 215 -12.80 9.23 -18.56
CA ALA A 215 -13.07 10.05 -17.39
C ALA A 215 -14.05 11.18 -17.71
N MET A 216 -13.82 11.90 -18.81
CA MET A 216 -14.73 12.96 -19.29
C MET A 216 -16.11 12.43 -19.66
N GLN A 217 -16.20 11.24 -20.25
CA GLN A 217 -17.48 10.61 -20.57
C GLN A 217 -18.27 10.23 -19.30
N ILE A 218 -17.62 9.69 -18.28
CA ILE A 218 -18.25 9.39 -17.00
C ILE A 218 -18.85 10.65 -16.37
N LEU A 219 -18.11 11.77 -16.39
CA LEU A 219 -18.60 13.06 -15.91
C LEU A 219 -19.82 13.55 -16.70
N ALA A 220 -19.75 13.46 -18.03
CA ALA A 220 -20.85 13.89 -18.91
C ALA A 220 -22.13 13.08 -18.65
N ASP A 221 -22.01 11.78 -18.45
CA ASP A 221 -23.17 10.91 -18.18
C ASP A 221 -23.79 11.16 -16.81
N HIS A 222 -22.97 11.47 -15.80
CA HIS A 222 -23.47 11.86 -14.48
C HIS A 222 -24.19 13.20 -14.50
N THR A 223 -23.70 14.18 -15.27
CA THR A 223 -24.37 15.48 -15.41
C THR A 223 -25.70 15.38 -16.16
N LYS A 224 -25.81 14.48 -17.16
CA LYS A 224 -27.07 14.23 -17.88
C LYS A 224 -28.11 13.59 -16.97
N ARG A 225 -27.74 12.60 -16.15
CA ARG A 225 -28.64 11.94 -15.17
C ARG A 225 -29.17 12.94 -14.15
N GLY A 226 -28.35 13.86 -13.66
CA GLY A 226 -28.76 14.90 -12.70
C GLY A 226 -29.78 15.90 -13.28
N ARG A 227 -29.77 16.16 -14.59
CA ARG A 227 -30.71 17.07 -15.26
C ARG A 227 -32.07 16.42 -15.61
N GLY A 228 -32.08 15.08 -15.82
CA GLY A 228 -33.32 14.35 -16.19
C GLY A 228 -34.30 14.12 -15.03
N GLY A 229 -33.89 14.36 -13.78
CA GLY A 229 -34.75 14.12 -12.60
C GLY A 229 -35.60 15.30 -12.15
N ARG A 230 -35.56 16.47 -12.80
CA ARG A 230 -36.39 17.63 -12.50
C ARG A 230 -37.43 17.91 -13.59
N GLY A 231 -38.13 16.87 -14.03
CA GLY A 231 -39.39 17.01 -14.74
C GLY A 231 -40.47 17.30 -13.73
N SER A 232 -40.72 18.57 -13.42
CA SER A 232 -41.87 19.00 -12.64
C SER A 232 -43.17 18.61 -13.34
N HIS A 233 -43.91 17.70 -12.77
CA HIS A 233 -45.35 17.60 -13.01
C HIS A 233 -45.98 18.68 -12.12
N ILE A 234 -46.29 19.81 -12.71
CA ILE A 234 -47.25 20.77 -12.15
C ILE A 234 -48.54 20.57 -12.95
N GLU A 235 -49.49 19.95 -12.31
CA GLU A 235 -50.92 20.02 -12.65
C GLU A 235 -51.64 20.79 -11.55
#